data_27742ae987629a897e1df4cfd4730208
#
_entry.id   27742ae987629a897e1df4cfd4730208
#
_cell.length_a   1.000
_cell.length_b   1.000
_cell.length_c   1.000
_cell.angle_alpha   90.00
_cell.angle_beta   90.00
_cell.angle_gamma   90.00
#
_symmetry.space_group_name_H-M   'P 1'
#
loop_
_entity.id
_entity.type
_entity.pdbx_description
1 polymer ?
#
loop_
_entity_poly.entity_id
_entity_poly.type
_entity_poly.pdbx_seq_one_letter_code
_entity_poly.pdbx_strand_id
1 'polypeptide(L)'
;MKTNVISFRKLQKKAADIWSLFVARKINVVALVGVLLFVLIAVFAEQVSPYDPNATSFFERLQAPSAAHILGMDTFGRDVFSRLVFGARVSLLVGTLSVLIAAAIGTVLGMCCAYFHGWFDNVVMRICEAFRAIPQVIMATVLIAILGNSMREMTLIMALTAVPTYIRMMRASVLSTMSNEYIMVEKLQGQRSIEIMFRHLLPNSVSPIIVLMTQSVGFTIMAESGLSFLGLGISIPTASWGTMLNDAKDYLMMQPIYAIAPGVAITLLVLCLNLLGDGIRDIMDPRLRGTLKGR
;
A
#
# COMPACT_ATOMS: atom_id res chain seq x y z
N MET A 1 -14.20 -33.57 -18.89
CA MET A 1 -12.75 -33.39 -18.78
C MET A 1 -12.12 -32.48 -19.85
N LYS A 2 -12.66 -32.36 -21.07
CA LYS A 2 -12.13 -31.49 -22.15
C LYS A 2 -12.41 -29.98 -21.95
N THR A 3 -13.45 -29.58 -21.24
CA THR A 3 -13.83 -28.16 -20.99
C THR A 3 -12.85 -27.42 -20.06
N ASN A 4 -12.23 -28.11 -19.11
CA ASN A 4 -11.27 -27.48 -18.17
C ASN A 4 -9.91 -27.18 -18.83
N VAL A 5 -9.46 -27.96 -19.80
CA VAL A 5 -8.17 -27.77 -20.48
C VAL A 5 -8.20 -26.56 -21.44
N ILE A 6 -9.34 -26.33 -22.10
CA ILE A 6 -9.53 -25.19 -23.01
C ILE A 6 -9.59 -23.88 -22.19
N SER A 7 -10.19 -23.90 -21.00
CA SER A 7 -10.24 -22.77 -20.07
C SER A 7 -8.82 -22.40 -19.57
N PHE A 8 -8.01 -23.39 -19.21
CA PHE A 8 -6.66 -23.18 -18.68
C PHE A 8 -5.71 -22.60 -19.74
N ARG A 9 -5.75 -23.09 -20.97
CA ARG A 9 -4.96 -22.53 -22.09
C ARG A 9 -5.34 -21.10 -22.44
N LYS A 10 -6.62 -20.75 -22.36
CA LYS A 10 -7.09 -19.36 -22.57
C LYS A 10 -6.61 -18.44 -21.46
N LEU A 11 -6.61 -18.90 -20.21
CA LEU A 11 -6.08 -18.16 -19.06
C LEU A 11 -4.57 -17.93 -19.16
N GLN A 12 -3.80 -18.96 -19.52
CA GLN A 12 -2.35 -18.85 -19.74
C GLN A 12 -2.01 -17.86 -20.87
N LYS A 13 -2.74 -17.93 -22.00
CA LYS A 13 -2.54 -16.99 -23.11
C LYS A 13 -2.85 -15.55 -22.72
N LYS A 14 -3.94 -15.34 -21.96
CA LYS A 14 -4.30 -14.02 -21.44
C LYS A 14 -3.28 -13.47 -20.44
N ALA A 15 -2.72 -14.33 -19.59
CA ALA A 15 -1.65 -13.96 -18.65
C ALA A 15 -0.34 -13.64 -19.39
N ALA A 16 0.04 -14.42 -20.41
CA ALA A 16 1.20 -14.15 -21.24
C ALA A 16 1.08 -12.83 -22.02
N ASP A 17 -0.11 -12.54 -22.57
CA ASP A 17 -0.40 -11.26 -23.25
C ASP A 17 -0.29 -10.07 -22.28
N ILE A 18 -0.81 -10.21 -21.06
CA ILE A 18 -0.70 -9.18 -20.00
C ILE A 18 0.76 -8.97 -19.62
N TRP A 19 1.51 -10.05 -19.44
CA TRP A 19 2.94 -9.97 -19.10
C TRP A 19 3.76 -9.33 -20.20
N SER A 20 3.52 -9.68 -21.46
CA SER A 20 4.22 -9.06 -22.59
C SER A 20 3.98 -7.57 -22.69
N LEU A 21 2.76 -7.10 -22.43
CA LEU A 21 2.41 -5.68 -22.38
C LEU A 21 3.09 -4.96 -21.21
N PHE A 22 3.21 -5.62 -20.05
CA PHE A 22 3.89 -5.08 -18.89
C PHE A 22 5.38 -4.87 -19.15
N VAL A 23 6.05 -5.88 -19.69
CA VAL A 23 7.49 -5.89 -19.97
C VAL A 23 7.85 -4.97 -21.15
N ALA A 24 6.92 -4.68 -22.06
CA ALA A 24 7.14 -3.77 -23.18
C ALA A 24 7.59 -2.37 -22.73
N ARG A 25 7.18 -1.94 -21.54
CA ARG A 25 7.68 -0.71 -20.93
C ARG A 25 8.79 -1.02 -19.93
N LYS A 26 10.03 -0.72 -20.30
CA LYS A 26 11.22 -0.97 -19.45
C LYS A 26 11.08 -0.38 -18.04
N ILE A 27 10.40 0.76 -17.90
CA ILE A 27 10.19 1.43 -16.60
C ILE A 27 9.37 0.57 -15.63
N ASN A 28 8.39 -0.21 -16.14
CA ASN A 28 7.60 -1.12 -15.31
C ASN A 28 8.47 -2.26 -14.75
N VAL A 29 9.41 -2.75 -15.57
CA VAL A 29 10.35 -3.79 -15.14
C VAL A 29 11.28 -3.26 -14.07
N VAL A 30 11.84 -2.05 -14.25
CA VAL A 30 12.69 -1.39 -13.25
C VAL A 30 11.92 -1.20 -11.94
N ALA A 31 10.68 -0.71 -12.02
CA ALA A 31 9.82 -0.52 -10.85
C ALA A 31 9.55 -1.85 -10.12
N LEU A 32 9.21 -2.91 -10.86
CA LEU A 32 8.98 -4.24 -10.28
C LEU A 32 10.25 -4.78 -9.60
N VAL A 33 11.40 -4.68 -10.25
CA VAL A 33 12.68 -5.11 -9.67
C VAL A 33 12.99 -4.31 -8.41
N GLY A 34 12.76 -2.98 -8.42
CA GLY A 34 12.94 -2.12 -7.26
C GLY A 34 12.05 -2.55 -6.08
N VAL A 35 10.74 -2.76 -6.32
CA VAL A 35 9.83 -3.23 -5.27
C VAL A 35 10.24 -4.60 -4.75
N LEU A 36 10.59 -5.54 -5.64
CA LEU A 36 11.05 -6.88 -5.25
C LEU A 36 12.33 -6.82 -4.41
N LEU A 37 13.27 -5.93 -4.74
CA LEU A 37 14.48 -5.73 -3.95
C LEU A 37 14.15 -5.27 -2.53
N PHE A 38 13.28 -4.28 -2.36
CA PHE A 38 12.84 -3.83 -1.03
C PHE A 38 12.09 -4.93 -0.26
N VAL A 39 11.26 -5.72 -0.93
CA VAL A 39 10.57 -6.86 -0.31
C VAL A 39 11.57 -7.92 0.12
N LEU A 40 12.57 -8.24 -0.70
CA LEU A 40 13.63 -9.19 -0.32
C LEU A 40 14.45 -8.69 0.85
N ILE A 41 14.85 -7.41 0.87
CA ILE A 41 15.53 -6.79 2.00
C ILE A 41 14.68 -6.89 3.27
N ALA A 42 13.38 -6.63 3.19
CA ALA A 42 12.48 -6.70 4.33
C ALA A 42 12.28 -8.14 4.85
N VAL A 43 12.15 -9.12 3.95
CA VAL A 43 11.98 -10.53 4.32
C VAL A 43 13.25 -11.08 4.95
N PHE A 44 14.40 -10.81 4.33
CA PHE A 44 15.71 -11.28 4.78
C PHE A 44 16.44 -10.27 5.67
N ALA A 45 15.70 -9.41 6.37
CA ALA A 45 16.29 -8.35 7.20
C ALA A 45 17.27 -8.88 8.26
N GLU A 46 16.99 -10.03 8.86
CA GLU A 46 17.86 -10.68 9.85
C GLU A 46 19.19 -11.18 9.26
N GLN A 47 19.19 -11.58 7.99
CA GLN A 47 20.38 -12.07 7.28
C GLN A 47 21.19 -10.94 6.65
N VAL A 48 20.52 -9.87 6.25
CA VAL A 48 21.15 -8.69 5.61
C VAL A 48 21.75 -7.74 6.66
N SER A 49 21.15 -7.68 7.85
CA SER A 49 21.57 -6.81 8.94
C SER A 49 22.81 -7.38 9.62
N PRO A 50 23.93 -6.64 9.68
CA PRO A 50 25.14 -7.12 10.37
C PRO A 50 25.01 -7.07 11.90
N TYR A 51 24.12 -6.21 12.43
CA TYR A 51 23.92 -5.99 13.87
C TYR A 51 22.45 -6.06 14.26
N ASP A 52 22.20 -6.28 15.57
CA ASP A 52 20.84 -6.09 16.12
C ASP A 52 20.45 -4.61 16.00
N PRO A 53 19.31 -4.27 15.34
CA PRO A 53 18.88 -2.89 15.16
C PRO A 53 18.58 -2.14 16.45
N ASN A 54 18.47 -2.85 17.58
CA ASN A 54 18.17 -2.29 18.90
C ASN A 54 19.35 -2.30 19.85
N ALA A 55 20.48 -2.92 19.48
CA ALA A 55 21.70 -2.90 20.29
C ALA A 55 22.24 -1.47 20.41
N THR A 56 22.40 -0.99 21.63
CA THR A 56 22.85 0.38 21.93
C THR A 56 24.27 0.38 22.45
N SER A 57 25.11 1.35 22.02
CA SER A 57 26.47 1.60 22.53
C SER A 57 26.64 3.08 22.82
N PHE A 58 26.63 3.44 24.10
CA PHE A 58 26.77 4.84 24.54
C PHE A 58 28.10 5.50 24.10
N PHE A 59 29.15 4.72 23.93
CA PHE A 59 30.49 5.23 23.56
C PHE A 59 30.59 5.51 22.04
N GLU A 60 29.68 4.95 21.23
CA GLU A 60 29.73 5.01 19.77
C GLU A 60 28.60 5.85 19.17
N ARG A 61 28.00 6.72 19.98
CA ARG A 61 26.90 7.58 19.55
C ARG A 61 27.36 8.54 18.45
N LEU A 62 26.53 8.67 17.40
CA LEU A 62 26.76 9.58 16.27
C LEU A 62 28.11 9.35 15.58
N GLN A 63 28.67 8.15 15.64
CA GLN A 63 29.87 7.83 14.88
C GLN A 63 29.61 7.95 13.38
N ALA A 64 30.57 8.56 12.70
CA ALA A 64 30.56 8.67 11.24
C ALA A 64 30.65 7.27 10.58
N PRO A 65 30.24 7.18 9.29
CA PRO A 65 30.40 5.96 8.52
C PRO A 65 31.81 5.39 8.59
N SER A 66 31.91 4.09 8.82
CA SER A 66 33.15 3.33 8.97
C SER A 66 33.05 1.95 8.32
N ALA A 67 34.16 1.22 8.25
CA ALA A 67 34.16 -0.16 7.75
C ALA A 67 33.31 -1.11 8.63
N ALA A 68 33.19 -0.83 9.93
CA ALA A 68 32.33 -1.57 10.84
C ALA A 68 30.87 -1.14 10.74
N HIS A 69 30.60 0.16 10.63
CA HIS A 69 29.26 0.74 10.55
C HIS A 69 29.11 1.54 9.26
N ILE A 70 28.62 0.89 8.19
CA ILE A 70 28.59 1.42 6.80
C ILE A 70 27.89 2.78 6.71
N LEU A 71 26.78 2.98 7.45
CA LEU A 71 26.03 4.24 7.50
C LEU A 71 26.25 5.00 8.81
N GLY A 72 27.20 4.56 9.65
CA GLY A 72 27.44 5.13 10.97
C GLY A 72 26.42 4.69 12.01
N MET A 73 26.40 5.41 13.14
CA MET A 73 25.56 5.09 14.28
C MET A 73 24.60 6.24 14.62
N ASP A 74 23.47 5.91 15.21
CA ASP A 74 22.44 6.86 15.59
C ASP A 74 22.71 7.55 16.95
N THR A 75 21.75 8.34 17.42
CA THR A 75 21.81 9.07 18.69
C THR A 75 21.89 8.18 19.93
N PHE A 76 21.53 6.91 19.81
CA PHE A 76 21.59 5.91 20.89
C PHE A 76 22.76 4.94 20.70
N GLY A 77 23.61 5.17 19.68
CA GLY A 77 24.69 4.25 19.33
C GLY A 77 24.18 2.93 18.76
N ARG A 78 23.11 2.97 17.93
CA ARG A 78 22.58 1.83 17.17
C ARG A 78 23.03 1.94 15.73
N ASP A 79 23.28 0.80 15.08
CA ASP A 79 23.72 0.77 13.69
C ASP A 79 22.63 1.27 12.72
N VAL A 80 22.94 2.35 11.99
CA VAL A 80 21.98 3.00 11.08
C VAL A 80 21.59 2.07 9.91
N PHE A 81 22.56 1.28 9.37
CA PHE A 81 22.28 0.36 8.28
C PHE A 81 21.33 -0.76 8.71
N SER A 82 21.58 -1.38 9.86
CA SER A 82 20.70 -2.42 10.41
C SER A 82 19.29 -1.88 10.65
N ARG A 83 19.17 -0.68 11.22
CA ARG A 83 17.86 -0.01 11.40
C ARG A 83 17.17 0.33 10.10
N LEU A 84 17.92 0.74 9.06
CA LEU A 84 17.38 1.01 7.73
C LEU A 84 16.76 -0.26 7.10
N VAL A 85 17.44 -1.40 7.23
CA VAL A 85 16.99 -2.70 6.74
C VAL A 85 15.72 -3.16 7.48
N PHE A 86 15.70 -3.10 8.80
CA PHE A 86 14.52 -3.45 9.60
C PHE A 86 13.39 -2.45 9.41
N GLY A 87 13.69 -1.17 9.20
CA GLY A 87 12.73 -0.14 8.85
C GLY A 87 11.97 -0.44 7.56
N ALA A 88 12.62 -1.06 6.57
CA ALA A 88 11.96 -1.53 5.35
C ALA A 88 10.85 -2.55 5.66
N ARG A 89 11.10 -3.52 6.55
CA ARG A 89 10.11 -4.51 6.98
C ARG A 89 8.90 -3.84 7.61
N VAL A 90 9.12 -2.91 8.54
CA VAL A 90 8.04 -2.22 9.26
C VAL A 90 7.22 -1.34 8.31
N SER A 91 7.86 -0.49 7.52
CA SER A 91 7.17 0.43 6.60
C SER A 91 6.38 -0.33 5.52
N LEU A 92 6.93 -1.42 4.95
CA LEU A 92 6.22 -2.28 3.99
C LEU A 92 5.03 -3.00 4.63
N LEU A 93 5.18 -3.54 5.83
CA LEU A 93 4.10 -4.24 6.53
C LEU A 93 2.96 -3.27 6.86
N VAL A 94 3.26 -2.12 7.46
CA VAL A 94 2.24 -1.12 7.79
C VAL A 94 1.54 -0.63 6.52
N GLY A 95 2.29 -0.25 5.48
CA GLY A 95 1.74 0.23 4.22
C GLY A 95 0.84 -0.80 3.54
N THR A 96 1.33 -2.03 3.40
CA THR A 96 0.60 -3.09 2.68
C THR A 96 -0.61 -3.60 3.46
N LEU A 97 -0.46 -3.91 4.75
CA LEU A 97 -1.56 -4.43 5.57
C LEU A 97 -2.67 -3.40 5.74
N SER A 98 -2.34 -2.12 5.93
CA SER A 98 -3.34 -1.05 6.01
C SER A 98 -4.19 -0.98 4.75
N VAL A 99 -3.55 -1.03 3.59
CA VAL A 99 -4.22 -0.99 2.28
C VAL A 99 -5.08 -2.25 2.07
N LEU A 100 -4.58 -3.44 2.42
CA LEU A 100 -5.34 -4.69 2.31
C LEU A 100 -6.60 -4.67 3.17
N ILE A 101 -6.49 -4.24 4.44
CA ILE A 101 -7.62 -4.12 5.36
C ILE A 101 -8.63 -3.10 4.82
N ALA A 102 -8.17 -1.90 4.43
CA ALA A 102 -9.02 -0.85 3.90
C ALA A 102 -9.75 -1.28 2.62
N ALA A 103 -9.04 -1.94 1.71
CA ALA A 103 -9.60 -2.45 0.46
C ALA A 103 -10.62 -3.57 0.71
N ALA A 104 -10.34 -4.51 1.62
CA ALA A 104 -11.27 -5.58 1.97
C ALA A 104 -12.59 -5.02 2.53
N ILE A 105 -12.51 -4.18 3.57
CA ILE A 105 -13.68 -3.55 4.20
C ILE A 105 -14.41 -2.65 3.19
N GLY A 106 -13.66 -1.78 2.50
CA GLY A 106 -14.23 -0.83 1.55
C GLY A 106 -14.88 -1.48 0.34
N THR A 107 -14.33 -2.59 -0.16
CA THR A 107 -14.91 -3.37 -1.27
C THR A 107 -16.26 -3.97 -0.86
N VAL A 108 -16.33 -4.61 0.31
CA VAL A 108 -17.58 -5.22 0.79
C VAL A 108 -18.64 -4.15 1.05
N LEU A 109 -18.32 -3.12 1.82
CA LEU A 109 -19.27 -2.04 2.13
C LEU A 109 -19.69 -1.25 0.89
N GLY A 110 -18.75 -0.91 -0.01
CA GLY A 110 -19.04 -0.18 -1.24
C GLY A 110 -19.94 -0.97 -2.19
N MET A 111 -19.74 -2.29 -2.30
CA MET A 111 -20.59 -3.18 -3.06
C MET A 111 -21.99 -3.28 -2.46
N CYS A 112 -22.12 -3.39 -1.13
CA CYS A 112 -23.40 -3.37 -0.43
C CYS A 112 -24.14 -2.04 -0.64
N CYS A 113 -23.47 -0.90 -0.53
CA CYS A 113 -24.03 0.42 -0.79
C CYS A 113 -24.62 0.52 -2.21
N ALA A 114 -23.85 0.07 -3.21
CA ALA A 114 -24.29 0.10 -4.59
C ALA A 114 -25.44 -0.86 -4.88
N TYR A 115 -25.47 -2.02 -4.23
CA TYR A 115 -26.47 -3.05 -4.51
C TYR A 115 -27.82 -2.79 -3.82
N PHE A 116 -27.77 -2.47 -2.51
CA PHE A 116 -29.00 -2.31 -1.72
C PHE A 116 -29.60 -0.91 -1.81
N HIS A 117 -28.81 0.11 -2.15
CA HIS A 117 -29.25 1.51 -2.25
C HIS A 117 -30.00 2.04 -0.98
N GLY A 118 -30.72 3.13 -1.14
CA GLY A 118 -31.64 3.66 -0.13
C GLY A 118 -30.96 4.13 1.17
N TRP A 119 -31.54 3.78 2.31
CA TRP A 119 -31.11 4.26 3.61
C TRP A 119 -29.67 3.84 3.95
N PHE A 120 -29.32 2.56 3.69
CA PHE A 120 -27.99 2.03 4.01
C PHE A 120 -26.89 2.80 3.25
N ASP A 121 -27.09 2.98 1.95
CA ASP A 121 -26.17 3.76 1.11
C ASP A 121 -26.02 5.20 1.63
N ASN A 122 -27.13 5.86 1.92
CA ASN A 122 -27.14 7.24 2.41
C ASN A 122 -26.37 7.38 3.73
N VAL A 123 -26.58 6.49 4.70
CA VAL A 123 -25.89 6.53 5.99
C VAL A 123 -24.38 6.30 5.82
N VAL A 124 -23.98 5.25 5.09
CA VAL A 124 -22.56 4.95 4.87
C VAL A 124 -21.88 6.09 4.11
N MET A 125 -22.53 6.67 3.10
CA MET A 125 -21.96 7.81 2.36
C MET A 125 -21.82 9.06 3.25
N ARG A 126 -22.76 9.34 4.16
CA ARG A 126 -22.63 10.45 5.14
C ARG A 126 -21.47 10.24 6.11
N ILE A 127 -21.27 9.00 6.57
CA ILE A 127 -20.10 8.67 7.39
C ILE A 127 -18.81 8.89 6.58
N CYS A 128 -18.75 8.44 5.34
CA CYS A 128 -17.59 8.67 4.47
C CYS A 128 -17.32 10.16 4.23
N GLU A 129 -18.36 10.98 4.07
CA GLU A 129 -18.25 12.42 3.90
C GLU A 129 -17.70 13.08 5.18
N ALA A 130 -18.19 12.68 6.36
CA ALA A 130 -17.70 13.18 7.65
C ALA A 130 -16.22 12.86 7.87
N PHE A 131 -15.78 11.63 7.55
CA PHE A 131 -14.37 11.26 7.61
C PHE A 131 -13.49 12.10 6.68
N ARG A 132 -13.98 12.44 5.50
CA ARG A 132 -13.24 13.23 4.50
C ARG A 132 -13.26 14.74 4.76
N ALA A 133 -14.19 15.22 5.57
CA ALA A 133 -14.22 16.63 5.99
C ALA A 133 -13.01 16.99 6.90
N ILE A 134 -12.43 15.97 7.55
CA ILE A 134 -11.26 16.13 8.41
C ILE A 134 -10.01 15.75 7.59
N PRO A 135 -8.97 16.60 7.52
CA PRO A 135 -7.70 16.22 6.91
C PRO A 135 -7.15 14.94 7.53
N GLN A 136 -6.69 14.01 6.68
CA GLN A 136 -6.26 12.65 7.09
C GLN A 136 -5.20 12.69 8.21
N VAL A 137 -4.24 13.61 8.14
CA VAL A 137 -3.19 13.75 9.16
C VAL A 137 -3.79 14.09 10.53
N ILE A 138 -4.76 15.02 10.58
CA ILE A 138 -5.43 15.41 11.82
C ILE A 138 -6.23 14.24 12.39
N MET A 139 -6.99 13.52 11.54
CA MET A 139 -7.73 12.33 11.95
C MET A 139 -6.80 11.26 12.53
N ALA A 140 -5.69 10.98 11.83
CA ALA A 140 -4.71 10.01 12.29
C ALA A 140 -4.08 10.42 13.62
N THR A 141 -3.71 11.69 13.80
CA THR A 141 -3.16 12.24 15.05
C THR A 141 -4.10 12.02 16.24
N VAL A 142 -5.39 12.31 16.06
CA VAL A 142 -6.40 12.10 17.12
C VAL A 142 -6.54 10.61 17.45
N LEU A 143 -6.58 9.75 16.43
CA LEU A 143 -6.68 8.32 16.64
C LEU A 143 -5.43 7.72 17.31
N ILE A 144 -4.24 8.21 16.99
CA ILE A 144 -2.98 7.80 17.65
C ILE A 144 -3.01 8.20 19.13
N ALA A 145 -3.49 9.40 19.44
CA ALA A 145 -3.59 9.87 20.84
C ALA A 145 -4.55 9.01 21.70
N ILE A 146 -5.57 8.40 21.07
CA ILE A 146 -6.58 7.57 21.78
C ILE A 146 -6.15 6.10 21.82
N LEU A 147 -5.67 5.56 20.70
CA LEU A 147 -5.41 4.12 20.54
C LEU A 147 -3.96 3.74 20.83
N GLY A 148 -3.05 4.70 20.81
CA GLY A 148 -1.61 4.45 20.89
C GLY A 148 -0.93 4.36 19.52
N ASN A 149 0.38 4.12 19.55
CA ASN A 149 1.26 4.17 18.38
C ASN A 149 2.13 2.92 18.20
N SER A 150 1.67 1.75 18.63
CA SER A 150 2.36 0.52 18.25
C SER A 150 2.15 0.22 16.77
N MET A 151 2.94 -0.69 16.21
CA MET A 151 2.83 -1.09 14.80
C MET A 151 1.40 -1.55 14.44
N ARG A 152 0.72 -2.23 15.37
CA ARG A 152 -0.65 -2.72 15.17
C ARG A 152 -1.65 -1.58 15.08
N GLU A 153 -1.64 -0.66 16.07
CA GLU A 153 -2.54 0.49 16.09
C GLU A 153 -2.29 1.39 14.89
N MET A 154 -1.02 1.65 14.54
CA MET A 154 -0.68 2.44 13.36
C MET A 154 -1.25 1.83 12.08
N THR A 155 -1.12 0.50 11.91
CA THR A 155 -1.71 -0.21 10.76
C THR A 155 -3.23 -0.05 10.71
N LEU A 156 -3.92 -0.19 11.85
CA LEU A 156 -5.38 -0.05 11.92
C LEU A 156 -5.83 1.39 11.67
N ILE A 157 -5.10 2.38 12.20
CA ILE A 157 -5.40 3.80 12.00
C ILE A 157 -5.26 4.16 10.52
N MET A 158 -4.16 3.75 9.87
CA MET A 158 -3.96 3.97 8.45
C MET A 158 -5.04 3.28 7.61
N ALA A 159 -5.42 2.07 7.97
CA ALA A 159 -6.50 1.35 7.30
C ALA A 159 -7.84 2.11 7.44
N LEU A 160 -8.22 2.49 8.67
CA LEU A 160 -9.49 3.15 8.96
C LEU A 160 -9.64 4.46 8.20
N THR A 161 -8.58 5.28 8.16
CA THR A 161 -8.59 6.55 7.42
C THR A 161 -8.71 6.37 5.91
N ALA A 162 -8.27 5.22 5.37
CA ALA A 162 -8.33 4.90 3.94
C ALA A 162 -9.66 4.26 3.51
N VAL A 163 -10.39 3.57 4.40
CA VAL A 163 -11.65 2.84 4.09
C VAL A 163 -12.65 3.65 3.27
N PRO A 164 -12.95 4.94 3.58
CA PRO A 164 -13.93 5.72 2.83
C PRO A 164 -13.59 5.86 1.34
N THR A 165 -12.33 5.91 0.99
CA THR A 165 -11.87 5.99 -0.41
C THR A 165 -12.20 4.71 -1.17
N TYR A 166 -11.97 3.54 -0.56
CA TYR A 166 -12.30 2.24 -1.16
C TYR A 166 -13.79 2.00 -1.26
N ILE A 167 -14.59 2.39 -0.24
CA ILE A 167 -16.06 2.32 -0.31
C ILE A 167 -16.58 3.08 -1.53
N ARG A 168 -16.15 4.31 -1.71
CA ARG A 168 -16.61 5.17 -2.81
C ARG A 168 -16.17 4.65 -4.17
N MET A 169 -14.93 4.19 -4.30
CA MET A 169 -14.42 3.63 -5.54
C MET A 169 -15.21 2.37 -5.93
N MET A 170 -15.40 1.45 -4.99
CA MET A 170 -16.13 0.22 -5.26
C MET A 170 -17.61 0.50 -5.57
N ARG A 171 -18.23 1.39 -4.80
CA ARG A 171 -19.63 1.81 -5.07
C ARG A 171 -19.79 2.35 -6.49
N ALA A 172 -18.92 3.25 -6.93
CA ALA A 172 -18.96 3.82 -8.27
C ALA A 172 -18.76 2.74 -9.35
N SER A 173 -17.79 1.84 -9.15
CA SER A 173 -17.52 0.74 -10.08
C SER A 173 -18.70 -0.23 -10.20
N VAL A 174 -19.32 -0.59 -9.07
CA VAL A 174 -20.47 -1.50 -9.04
C VAL A 174 -21.70 -0.83 -9.69
N LEU A 175 -21.97 0.44 -9.43
CA LEU A 175 -23.06 1.17 -10.08
C LEU A 175 -22.93 1.16 -11.60
N SER A 176 -21.72 1.38 -12.11
CA SER A 176 -21.42 1.27 -13.54
C SER A 176 -21.63 -0.16 -14.09
N THR A 177 -21.30 -1.18 -13.29
CA THR A 177 -21.48 -2.59 -13.71
C THR A 177 -22.96 -2.98 -13.67
N MET A 178 -23.72 -2.48 -12.70
CA MET A 178 -25.15 -2.77 -12.54
C MET A 178 -26.04 -2.24 -13.68
N SER A 179 -25.56 -1.26 -14.44
CA SER A 179 -26.29 -0.74 -15.61
C SER A 179 -26.26 -1.68 -16.83
N ASN A 180 -25.47 -2.77 -16.78
CA ASN A 180 -25.44 -3.75 -17.87
C ASN A 180 -26.67 -4.65 -17.86
N GLU A 181 -27.19 -4.93 -19.06
CA GLU A 181 -28.42 -5.72 -19.25
C GLU A 181 -28.37 -7.13 -18.65
N TYR A 182 -27.20 -7.79 -18.68
CA TYR A 182 -27.05 -9.14 -18.14
C TYR A 182 -27.30 -9.20 -16.62
N ILE A 183 -26.98 -8.14 -15.87
CA ILE A 183 -27.28 -8.08 -14.42
C ILE A 183 -28.79 -7.97 -14.18
N MET A 184 -29.51 -7.25 -15.07
CA MET A 184 -30.96 -7.14 -14.99
C MET A 184 -31.63 -8.51 -15.23
N VAL A 185 -31.14 -9.27 -16.21
CA VAL A 185 -31.60 -10.62 -16.49
C VAL A 185 -31.42 -11.56 -15.29
N GLU A 186 -30.26 -11.54 -14.63
CA GLU A 186 -29.99 -12.35 -13.44
C GLU A 186 -30.94 -12.01 -12.26
N LYS A 187 -31.25 -10.71 -12.08
CA LYS A 187 -32.26 -10.27 -11.09
C LYS A 187 -33.66 -10.78 -11.43
N LEU A 188 -34.05 -10.71 -12.71
CA LEU A 188 -35.37 -11.18 -13.16
C LEU A 188 -35.50 -12.70 -13.03
N GLN A 189 -34.44 -13.46 -13.14
CA GLN A 189 -34.42 -14.93 -12.93
C GLN A 189 -34.50 -15.32 -11.45
N GLY A 190 -34.56 -14.34 -10.52
CA GLY A 190 -34.68 -14.60 -9.10
C GLY A 190 -33.39 -15.08 -8.43
N GLN A 191 -32.22 -14.83 -9.06
CA GLN A 191 -30.94 -15.20 -8.47
C GLN A 191 -30.71 -14.47 -7.13
N ARG A 192 -30.08 -15.17 -6.16
CA ARG A 192 -29.82 -14.60 -4.82
C ARG A 192 -28.89 -13.39 -4.90
N SER A 193 -29.21 -12.34 -4.15
CA SER A 193 -28.41 -11.10 -4.09
C SER A 193 -26.93 -11.33 -3.84
N ILE A 194 -26.58 -12.23 -2.90
CA ILE A 194 -25.19 -12.59 -2.59
C ILE A 194 -24.49 -13.21 -3.80
N GLU A 195 -25.18 -14.06 -4.55
CA GLU A 195 -24.63 -14.70 -5.75
C GLU A 195 -24.38 -13.67 -6.85
N ILE A 196 -25.31 -12.75 -7.09
CA ILE A 196 -25.12 -11.63 -8.02
C ILE A 196 -23.91 -10.77 -7.61
N MET A 197 -23.80 -10.44 -6.32
CA MET A 197 -22.71 -9.60 -5.79
C MET A 197 -21.35 -10.24 -5.99
N PHE A 198 -21.14 -11.48 -5.55
CA PHE A 198 -19.83 -12.11 -5.55
C PHE A 198 -19.47 -12.77 -6.89
N ARG A 199 -20.43 -13.27 -7.66
CA ARG A 199 -20.20 -13.98 -8.91
C ARG A 199 -20.19 -13.07 -10.14
N HIS A 200 -20.96 -11.99 -10.11
CA HIS A 200 -21.14 -11.10 -11.26
C HIS A 200 -20.58 -9.70 -11.02
N LEU A 201 -20.92 -9.04 -9.91
CA LEU A 201 -20.50 -7.65 -9.66
C LEU A 201 -19.04 -7.56 -9.25
N LEU A 202 -18.60 -8.31 -8.23
CA LEU A 202 -17.22 -8.23 -7.72
C LEU A 202 -16.17 -8.48 -8.81
N PRO A 203 -16.21 -9.56 -9.61
CA PRO A 203 -15.17 -9.81 -10.61
C PRO A 203 -15.12 -8.75 -11.71
N ASN A 204 -16.26 -8.13 -12.03
CA ASN A 204 -16.33 -7.10 -13.08
C ASN A 204 -16.05 -5.68 -12.58
N SER A 205 -16.07 -5.46 -11.26
CA SER A 205 -15.88 -4.14 -10.63
C SER A 205 -14.58 -4.00 -9.86
N VAL A 206 -13.78 -5.07 -9.69
CA VAL A 206 -12.59 -5.07 -8.82
C VAL A 206 -11.37 -4.40 -9.47
N SER A 207 -11.33 -4.28 -10.79
CA SER A 207 -10.17 -3.72 -11.50
C SER A 207 -9.72 -2.34 -10.98
N PRO A 208 -10.60 -1.35 -10.82
CA PRO A 208 -10.22 -0.05 -10.26
C PRO A 208 -9.71 -0.13 -8.81
N ILE A 209 -10.19 -1.10 -8.03
CA ILE A 209 -9.74 -1.32 -6.66
C ILE A 209 -8.29 -1.81 -6.65
N ILE A 210 -7.93 -2.76 -7.51
CA ILE A 210 -6.55 -3.27 -7.62
C ILE A 210 -5.58 -2.13 -7.98
N VAL A 211 -5.95 -1.29 -8.95
CA VAL A 211 -5.15 -0.12 -9.33
C VAL A 211 -5.01 0.85 -8.16
N LEU A 212 -6.11 1.15 -7.47
CA LEU A 212 -6.08 2.03 -6.29
C LEU A 212 -5.19 1.46 -5.19
N MET A 213 -5.25 0.15 -4.92
CA MET A 213 -4.42 -0.51 -3.91
C MET A 213 -2.93 -0.32 -4.18
N THR A 214 -2.48 -0.53 -5.41
CA THR A 214 -1.05 -0.41 -5.75
C THR A 214 -0.51 1.00 -5.53
N GLN A 215 -1.28 2.02 -5.88
CA GLN A 215 -0.92 3.43 -5.63
C GLN A 215 -1.01 3.79 -4.14
N SER A 216 -2.01 3.26 -3.44
CA SER A 216 -2.26 3.57 -2.03
C SER A 216 -1.15 3.06 -1.10
N VAL A 217 -0.45 1.97 -1.43
CA VAL A 217 0.66 1.47 -0.59
C VAL A 217 1.75 2.51 -0.45
N GLY A 218 2.21 3.10 -1.56
CA GLY A 218 3.22 4.17 -1.54
C GLY A 218 2.74 5.41 -0.77
N PHE A 219 1.48 5.82 -0.99
CA PHE A 219 0.90 6.93 -0.25
C PHE A 219 0.81 6.67 1.26
N THR A 220 0.42 5.45 1.67
CA THR A 220 0.31 5.08 3.09
C THR A 220 1.68 5.04 3.76
N ILE A 221 2.72 4.53 3.09
CA ILE A 221 4.11 4.56 3.60
C ILE A 221 4.57 6.01 3.81
N MET A 222 4.29 6.90 2.85
CA MET A 222 4.64 8.30 2.97
C MET A 222 3.88 9.00 4.10
N ALA A 223 2.59 8.70 4.27
CA ALA A 223 1.75 9.26 5.34
C ALA A 223 2.20 8.77 6.73
N GLU A 224 2.51 7.47 6.88
CA GLU A 224 3.09 6.89 8.10
C GLU A 224 4.43 7.56 8.43
N SER A 225 5.32 7.66 7.45
CA SER A 225 6.63 8.28 7.66
C SER A 225 6.51 9.76 8.03
N GLY A 226 5.55 10.48 7.48
CA GLY A 226 5.25 11.86 7.85
C GLY A 226 4.76 12.00 9.30
N LEU A 227 3.84 11.13 9.74
CA LEU A 227 3.38 11.09 11.14
C LEU A 227 4.52 10.69 12.09
N SER A 228 5.32 9.72 11.71
CA SER A 228 6.50 9.28 12.47
C SER A 228 7.54 10.41 12.59
N PHE A 229 7.76 11.17 11.52
CA PHE A 229 8.64 12.36 11.53
C PHE A 229 8.15 13.45 12.49
N LEU A 230 6.83 13.60 12.65
CA LEU A 230 6.24 14.53 13.62
C LEU A 230 6.28 14.01 15.07
N GLY A 231 6.87 12.82 15.33
CA GLY A 231 6.94 12.23 16.65
C GLY A 231 5.71 11.41 17.04
N LEU A 232 4.78 11.21 16.13
CA LEU A 232 3.56 10.41 16.31
C LEU A 232 3.71 8.98 15.73
N GLY A 233 4.93 8.59 15.40
CA GLY A 233 5.24 7.30 14.79
C GLY A 233 5.25 6.12 15.75
N ILE A 234 5.64 4.97 15.19
CA ILE A 234 5.73 3.72 15.94
C ILE A 234 6.72 3.88 17.10
N SER A 235 6.30 3.40 18.28
CA SER A 235 7.07 3.56 19.51
C SER A 235 8.40 2.81 19.48
N ILE A 236 9.42 3.41 20.15
CA ILE A 236 10.73 2.81 20.40
C ILE A 236 10.55 1.48 21.16
N PRO A 237 11.36 0.42 20.87
CA PRO A 237 12.61 0.44 20.08
C PRO A 237 12.44 0.15 18.59
N THR A 238 11.23 -0.08 18.10
CA THR A 238 10.96 -0.50 16.71
C THR A 238 11.51 0.51 15.71
N ALA A 239 12.34 0.05 14.77
CA ALA A 239 12.84 0.91 13.71
C ALA A 239 11.80 1.05 12.60
N SER A 240 11.40 2.30 12.26
CA SER A 240 10.75 2.65 11.01
C SER A 240 11.52 3.78 10.32
N TRP A 241 11.38 3.91 9.01
CA TRP A 241 12.11 4.98 8.31
C TRP A 241 11.68 6.38 8.76
N GLY A 242 10.40 6.55 9.11
CA GLY A 242 9.89 7.82 9.61
C GLY A 242 10.43 8.18 10.99
N THR A 243 10.54 7.20 11.92
CA THR A 243 11.16 7.44 13.24
C THR A 243 12.65 7.73 13.12
N MET A 244 13.37 7.07 12.19
CA MET A 244 14.76 7.38 11.91
C MET A 244 14.94 8.83 11.42
N LEU A 245 14.04 9.32 10.56
CA LEU A 245 14.05 10.72 10.11
C LEU A 245 13.78 11.69 11.27
N ASN A 246 12.86 11.36 12.18
CA ASN A 246 12.60 12.17 13.36
C ASN A 246 13.83 12.26 14.27
N ASP A 247 14.47 11.11 14.55
CA ASP A 247 15.66 11.05 15.39
C ASP A 247 16.85 11.81 14.76
N ALA A 248 16.94 11.80 13.41
CA ALA A 248 18.07 12.39 12.67
C ALA A 248 17.96 13.91 12.45
N LYS A 249 16.77 14.52 12.55
CA LYS A 249 16.52 15.93 12.18
C LYS A 249 17.40 16.93 12.90
N ASP A 250 17.70 16.68 14.18
CA ASP A 250 18.48 17.58 15.02
C ASP A 250 20.00 17.42 14.80
N TYR A 251 20.39 16.38 14.05
CA TYR A 251 21.81 16.02 13.80
C TYR A 251 22.22 16.11 12.34
N LEU A 252 21.41 16.77 11.50
CA LEU A 252 21.65 16.91 10.06
C LEU A 252 23.00 17.54 9.72
N MET A 253 23.48 18.47 10.54
CA MET A 253 24.77 19.15 10.33
C MET A 253 25.95 18.30 10.77
N MET A 254 25.76 17.37 11.71
CA MET A 254 26.81 16.51 12.24
C MET A 254 26.92 15.20 11.46
N GLN A 255 25.79 14.58 11.15
CA GLN A 255 25.71 13.29 10.47
C GLN A 255 24.57 13.24 9.44
N PRO A 256 24.74 13.87 8.27
CA PRO A 256 23.70 13.98 7.25
C PRO A 256 23.21 12.62 6.72
N ILE A 257 24.10 11.61 6.66
CA ILE A 257 23.78 10.26 6.17
C ILE A 257 22.66 9.61 7.02
N TYR A 258 22.59 9.90 8.31
CA TYR A 258 21.55 9.38 9.20
C TYR A 258 20.13 9.77 8.76
N ALA A 259 19.94 10.96 8.20
CA ALA A 259 18.65 11.40 7.63
C ALA A 259 18.52 11.06 6.13
N ILE A 260 19.61 11.18 5.36
CA ILE A 260 19.57 10.93 3.91
C ILE A 260 19.23 9.48 3.59
N ALA A 261 19.77 8.52 4.33
CA ALA A 261 19.56 7.09 4.07
C ALA A 261 18.08 6.68 4.14
N PRO A 262 17.31 6.94 5.23
CA PRO A 262 15.89 6.62 5.27
C PRO A 262 15.06 7.48 4.29
N GLY A 263 15.43 8.74 4.07
CA GLY A 263 14.76 9.62 3.11
C GLY A 263 14.86 9.10 1.67
N VAL A 264 16.03 8.66 1.25
CA VAL A 264 16.27 8.03 -0.06
C VAL A 264 15.51 6.70 -0.16
N ALA A 265 15.54 5.87 0.88
CA ALA A 265 14.82 4.60 0.89
C ALA A 265 13.31 4.78 0.69
N ILE A 266 12.68 5.71 1.43
CA ILE A 266 11.26 6.05 1.26
C ILE A 266 10.99 6.52 -0.17
N THR A 267 11.80 7.47 -0.66
CA THR A 267 11.62 8.06 -1.99
C THR A 267 11.69 7.01 -3.09
N LEU A 268 12.70 6.13 -3.05
CA LEU A 268 12.89 5.09 -4.04
C LEU A 268 11.75 4.05 -4.00
N LEU A 269 11.37 3.60 -2.80
CA LEU A 269 10.27 2.63 -2.67
C LEU A 269 8.95 3.21 -3.16
N VAL A 270 8.59 4.43 -2.73
CA VAL A 270 7.36 5.09 -3.14
C VAL A 270 7.34 5.35 -4.64
N LEU A 271 8.47 5.77 -5.23
CA LEU A 271 8.60 5.94 -6.68
C LEU A 271 8.38 4.60 -7.42
N CYS A 272 9.01 3.52 -6.98
CA CYS A 272 8.83 2.20 -7.57
C CYS A 272 7.38 1.71 -7.46
N LEU A 273 6.73 1.90 -6.30
CA LEU A 273 5.33 1.53 -6.09
C LEU A 273 4.38 2.33 -6.99
N ASN A 274 4.58 3.64 -7.14
CA ASN A 274 3.76 4.48 -8.00
C ASN A 274 3.91 4.08 -9.48
N LEU A 275 5.15 3.90 -9.95
CA LEU A 275 5.42 3.45 -11.32
C LEU A 275 4.83 2.06 -11.60
N LEU A 276 4.91 1.16 -10.62
CA LEU A 276 4.28 -0.16 -10.70
C LEU A 276 2.76 -0.05 -10.79
N GLY A 277 2.16 0.82 -9.96
CA GLY A 277 0.73 1.11 -9.97
C GLY A 277 0.24 1.66 -11.31
N ASP A 278 0.98 2.58 -11.89
CA ASP A 278 0.68 3.14 -13.22
C ASP A 278 0.81 2.05 -14.31
N GLY A 279 1.83 1.19 -14.24
CA GLY A 279 1.98 0.06 -15.14
C GLY A 279 0.80 -0.92 -15.06
N ILE A 280 0.32 -1.23 -13.86
CA ILE A 280 -0.86 -2.08 -13.63
C ILE A 280 -2.12 -1.40 -14.19
N ARG A 281 -2.29 -0.09 -13.96
CA ARG A 281 -3.41 0.69 -14.49
C ARG A 281 -3.47 0.64 -16.01
N ASP A 282 -2.34 0.87 -16.69
CA ASP A 282 -2.26 0.85 -18.15
C ASP A 282 -2.67 -0.50 -18.76
N ILE A 283 -2.33 -1.59 -18.09
CA ILE A 283 -2.68 -2.94 -18.53
C ILE A 283 -4.17 -3.24 -18.26
N MET A 284 -4.72 -2.73 -17.17
CA MET A 284 -6.11 -2.97 -16.80
C MET A 284 -7.09 -2.10 -17.59
N ASP A 285 -6.64 -1.02 -18.24
CA ASP A 285 -7.48 -0.17 -19.09
C ASP A 285 -7.69 -0.84 -20.48
N PRO A 286 -8.95 -1.23 -20.83
CA PRO A 286 -9.25 -1.85 -22.11
C PRO A 286 -8.96 -0.95 -23.32
N ARG A 287 -9.03 0.38 -23.14
CA ARG A 287 -8.85 1.36 -24.22
C ARG A 287 -7.40 1.45 -24.67
N LEU A 288 -6.46 1.25 -23.75
CA LEU A 288 -5.01 1.30 -24.04
C LEU A 288 -4.46 0.00 -24.66
N ARG A 289 -5.17 -1.13 -24.51
CA ARG A 289 -4.75 -2.42 -25.08
C ARG A 289 -4.66 -2.40 -26.60
N GLY A 290 -5.48 -1.58 -27.29
CA GLY A 290 -5.45 -1.45 -28.75
C GLY A 290 -4.22 -0.70 -29.27
N THR A 291 -3.77 0.31 -28.59
CA THR A 291 -2.63 1.15 -28.99
C THR A 291 -1.26 0.52 -28.68
N LEU A 292 -1.20 -0.35 -27.67
CA LEU A 292 0.03 -1.03 -27.25
C LEU A 292 0.36 -2.27 -28.12
N LYS A 293 -0.62 -2.84 -28.83
CA LYS A 293 -0.41 -3.95 -29.80
C LYS A 293 0.10 -3.47 -31.16
N GLY A 294 0.08 -2.17 -31.44
CA GLY A 294 0.52 -1.58 -32.70
C GLY A 294 1.93 -0.97 -32.71
N ARG A 295 2.68 -1.14 -31.61
CA ARG A 295 4.09 -0.78 -31.50
C ARG A 295 4.94 -2.01 -31.21
#